data_c11ed1815ccebcdac77323aed4ffb8ce
#
_entry.id   c11ed1815ccebcdac77323aed4ffb8ce
#
_cell.length_a   1.000
_cell.length_b   1.000
_cell.length_c   1.000
_cell.angle_alpha   90.00
_cell.angle_beta   90.00
_cell.angle_gamma   90.00
#
_symmetry.space_group_name_H-M   'P 1'
#
loop_
_entity.id
_entity.type
_entity.pdbx_description
1 polymer ?
#
loop_
_entity_poly.entity_id
_entity_poly.type
_entity_poly.pdbx_seq_one_letter_code
_entity_poly.pdbx_strand_id
1 'polypeptide(L)'
;MAHERFRRFNTQGRWPNQTIDYDVSLMVRATGRSLFIAGLTGFDLDGKFHGKGDAAAQADQAMKNLKILIEEAGGTVEHVCKVTTYLLDRADREPVYNTVARHLKGVAPCGTGLIISGLAMADMLVEFDIDVVIPA
;
A
#
# COMPACT_ATOMS: atom_id res chain seq x y z
N MET A 1 14.54 16.04 0.65
CA MET A 1 15.55 14.98 0.78
C MET A 1 14.87 13.61 0.62
N ALA A 2 15.46 12.74 -0.17
CA ALA A 2 14.92 11.40 -0.38
C ALA A 2 15.14 10.54 0.86
N HIS A 3 14.23 9.60 1.10
CA HIS A 3 14.40 8.58 2.13
C HIS A 3 15.49 7.59 1.73
N GLU A 4 16.17 7.04 2.72
CA GLU A 4 17.16 5.99 2.48
C GLU A 4 16.47 4.63 2.48
N ARG A 5 16.65 3.89 1.38
CA ARG A 5 15.99 2.61 1.15
C ARG A 5 17.04 1.52 1.01
N PHE A 6 17.03 0.60 1.98
CA PHE A 6 18.08 -0.40 2.12
C PHE A 6 17.64 -1.76 1.60
N ARG A 7 18.57 -2.45 0.94
CA ARG A 7 18.38 -3.80 0.42
C ARG A 7 17.16 -3.89 -0.48
N ARG A 8 17.08 -2.98 -1.44
CA ARG A 8 16.02 -2.97 -2.46
C ARG A 8 16.09 -4.25 -3.29
N PHE A 9 14.94 -4.79 -3.61
CA PHE A 9 14.83 -5.92 -4.53
C PHE A 9 13.49 -5.88 -5.25
N ASN A 10 13.43 -6.57 -6.39
CA ASN A 10 12.17 -6.82 -7.07
C ASN A 10 11.63 -8.19 -6.65
N THR A 11 10.35 -8.29 -6.38
CA THR A 11 9.73 -9.51 -5.89
C THR A 11 9.90 -10.68 -6.86
N GLN A 12 9.88 -10.44 -8.16
CA GLN A 12 10.09 -11.50 -9.17
C GLN A 12 11.51 -12.07 -9.13
N GLY A 13 12.50 -11.24 -8.83
CA GLY A 13 13.89 -11.69 -8.75
C GLY A 13 14.25 -12.40 -7.45
N ARG A 14 13.45 -12.21 -6.39
CA ARG A 14 13.77 -12.76 -5.07
C ARG A 14 13.11 -14.10 -4.78
N TRP A 15 11.85 -14.25 -5.16
CA TRP A 15 11.10 -15.47 -4.86
C TRP A 15 10.74 -16.21 -6.15
N PRO A 16 11.09 -17.51 -6.25
CA PRO A 16 10.70 -18.33 -7.40
C PRO A 16 9.18 -18.34 -7.58
N ASN A 17 8.74 -18.39 -8.82
CA ASN A 17 7.32 -18.45 -9.20
C ASN A 17 6.52 -17.20 -8.77
N GLN A 18 7.18 -16.12 -8.45
CA GLN A 18 6.54 -14.87 -8.10
C GLN A 18 6.18 -14.10 -9.38
N THR A 19 4.89 -13.79 -9.55
CA THR A 19 4.40 -13.04 -10.72
C THR A 19 4.24 -11.56 -10.41
N ILE A 20 4.24 -11.18 -9.14
CA ILE A 20 4.11 -9.79 -8.71
C ILE A 20 5.40 -9.04 -9.01
N ASP A 21 5.29 -8.00 -9.83
CA ASP A 21 6.41 -7.12 -10.19
C ASP A 21 6.38 -5.89 -9.28
N TYR A 22 7.01 -6.01 -8.14
CA TYR A 22 6.97 -4.98 -7.11
C TYR A 22 8.36 -4.73 -6.55
N ASP A 23 8.83 -3.48 -6.64
CA ASP A 23 10.07 -3.06 -6.00
C ASP A 23 9.80 -2.72 -4.53
N VAL A 24 10.54 -3.37 -3.65
CA VAL A 24 10.41 -3.21 -2.20
C VAL A 24 11.78 -3.06 -1.56
N SER A 25 11.79 -2.60 -0.33
CA SER A 25 13.00 -2.48 0.50
C SER A 25 12.84 -3.31 1.77
N LEU A 26 13.94 -3.83 2.31
CA LEU A 26 13.88 -4.48 3.61
C LEU A 26 13.85 -3.47 4.75
N MET A 27 14.43 -2.29 4.55
CA MET A 27 14.41 -1.21 5.54
C MET A 27 14.28 0.13 4.84
N VAL A 28 13.61 1.06 5.51
CA VAL A 28 13.56 2.48 5.10
C VAL A 28 13.91 3.32 6.30
N ARG A 29 14.85 4.26 6.12
CA ARG A 29 15.16 5.28 7.13
C ARG A 29 14.70 6.62 6.60
N ALA A 30 13.85 7.29 7.36
CA ALA A 30 13.25 8.54 6.96
C ALA A 30 13.35 9.58 8.08
N THR A 31 13.61 10.82 7.69
CA THR A 31 13.62 11.96 8.60
C THR A 31 12.66 13.00 8.07
N GLY A 32 11.81 13.52 8.94
CA GLY A 32 10.82 14.51 8.54
C GLY A 32 9.59 14.48 9.43
N ARG A 33 8.46 14.84 8.84
CA ARG A 33 7.17 14.90 9.52
C ARG A 33 6.38 13.62 9.27
N SER A 34 6.04 12.91 10.33
CA SER A 34 5.23 11.70 10.24
C SER A 34 3.78 12.05 9.91
N LEU A 35 3.21 11.33 8.97
CA LEU A 35 1.82 11.45 8.60
C LEU A 35 1.07 10.19 9.03
N PHE A 36 0.10 10.34 9.91
CA PHE A 36 -0.74 9.24 10.36
C PHE A 36 -2.02 9.21 9.53
N ILE A 37 -2.24 8.10 8.85
CA ILE A 37 -3.36 7.92 7.93
C ILE A 37 -4.25 6.80 8.47
N ALA A 38 -5.57 7.03 8.49
CA ALA A 38 -6.52 5.98 8.83
C ALA A 38 -6.42 4.82 7.83
N GLY A 39 -6.83 3.63 8.25
CA GLY A 39 -6.84 2.46 7.36
C GLY A 39 -7.54 2.76 6.04
N LEU A 40 -6.89 2.42 4.94
CA LEU A 40 -7.37 2.71 3.60
C LEU A 40 -8.04 1.47 3.01
N THR A 41 -9.22 1.66 2.44
CA THR A 41 -10.07 0.60 1.91
C THR A 41 -10.68 1.00 0.58
N GLY A 42 -11.69 0.26 0.12
CA GLY A 42 -12.48 0.62 -1.05
C GLY A 42 -13.45 1.79 -0.84
N PHE A 43 -13.57 2.32 0.38
CA PHE A 43 -14.33 3.54 0.61
C PHE A 43 -13.55 4.76 0.13
N ASP A 44 -14.16 5.58 -0.73
CA ASP A 44 -13.54 6.84 -1.11
C ASP A 44 -13.64 7.88 0.03
N LEU A 45 -13.06 9.05 -0.18
CA LEU A 45 -13.01 10.09 0.85
C LEU A 45 -14.37 10.71 1.16
N ASP A 46 -15.38 10.45 0.33
CA ASP A 46 -16.77 10.88 0.55
C ASP A 46 -17.63 9.78 1.18
N GLY A 47 -17.03 8.60 1.44
CA GLY A 47 -17.73 7.50 2.10
C GLY A 47 -18.45 6.54 1.16
N LYS A 48 -18.25 6.65 -0.15
CA LYS A 48 -18.82 5.72 -1.12
C LYS A 48 -17.91 4.52 -1.30
N PHE A 49 -18.47 3.30 -1.22
CA PHE A 49 -17.71 2.06 -1.39
C PHE A 49 -17.55 1.66 -2.84
N HIS A 50 -16.33 1.34 -3.25
CA HIS A 50 -15.96 0.91 -4.59
C HIS A 50 -15.40 -0.51 -4.57
N GLY A 51 -15.74 -1.30 -5.57
CA GLY A 51 -15.13 -2.60 -5.75
C GLY A 51 -15.77 -3.74 -4.96
N LYS A 52 -17.08 -3.69 -4.72
CA LYS A 52 -17.77 -4.80 -4.05
C LYS A 52 -17.48 -6.12 -4.75
N GLY A 53 -16.98 -7.11 -3.99
CA GLY A 53 -16.63 -8.42 -4.53
C GLY A 53 -15.31 -8.45 -5.33
N ASP A 54 -14.56 -7.37 -5.38
CA ASP A 54 -13.33 -7.24 -6.17
C ASP A 54 -12.23 -6.58 -5.34
N ALA A 55 -11.35 -7.39 -4.76
CA ALA A 55 -10.29 -6.90 -3.89
C ALA A 55 -9.31 -5.97 -4.62
N ALA A 56 -9.00 -6.23 -5.89
CA ALA A 56 -8.12 -5.37 -6.67
C ALA A 56 -8.73 -3.99 -6.91
N ALA A 57 -10.03 -3.92 -7.19
CA ALA A 57 -10.73 -2.65 -7.35
C ALA A 57 -10.78 -1.88 -6.03
N GLN A 58 -10.95 -2.56 -4.89
CA GLN A 58 -10.86 -1.94 -3.57
C GLN A 58 -9.46 -1.39 -3.31
N ALA A 59 -8.43 -2.14 -3.66
CA ALA A 59 -7.05 -1.70 -3.53
C ALA A 59 -6.76 -0.48 -4.40
N ASP A 60 -7.28 -0.45 -5.62
CA ASP A 60 -7.13 0.69 -6.52
C ASP A 60 -7.71 1.97 -5.91
N GLN A 61 -8.92 1.88 -5.34
CA GLN A 61 -9.53 3.01 -4.64
C GLN A 61 -8.72 3.45 -3.43
N ALA A 62 -8.23 2.48 -2.65
CA ALA A 62 -7.39 2.78 -1.48
C ALA A 62 -6.12 3.55 -1.89
N MET A 63 -5.47 3.16 -2.99
CA MET A 63 -4.28 3.85 -3.48
C MET A 63 -4.59 5.25 -4.01
N LYS A 64 -5.74 5.43 -4.64
CA LYS A 64 -6.21 6.78 -5.04
C LYS A 64 -6.42 7.67 -3.83
N ASN A 65 -7.03 7.15 -2.77
CA ASN A 65 -7.20 7.87 -1.50
C ASN A 65 -5.85 8.26 -0.90
N LEU A 66 -4.90 7.34 -0.90
CA LEU A 66 -3.55 7.56 -0.38
C LEU A 66 -2.90 8.76 -1.06
N LYS A 67 -2.93 8.81 -2.39
CA LYS A 67 -2.34 9.89 -3.16
C LYS A 67 -2.95 11.23 -2.80
N ILE A 68 -4.27 11.31 -2.73
CA ILE A 68 -4.98 12.55 -2.39
C ILE A 68 -4.56 13.03 -1.00
N LEU A 69 -4.57 12.13 -0.01
CA LEU A 69 -4.26 12.48 1.38
C LEU A 69 -2.81 12.95 1.56
N ILE A 70 -1.86 12.26 0.92
CA ILE A 70 -0.46 12.65 1.01
C ILE A 70 -0.24 14.02 0.36
N GLU A 71 -0.85 14.26 -0.80
CA GLU A 71 -0.71 15.54 -1.51
C GLU A 71 -1.35 16.69 -0.73
N GLU A 72 -2.48 16.47 -0.08
CA GLU A 72 -3.08 17.47 0.82
C GLU A 72 -2.16 17.83 1.98
N ALA A 73 -1.36 16.87 2.45
CA ALA A 73 -0.42 17.08 3.54
C ALA A 73 0.93 17.65 3.07
N GLY A 74 1.08 17.93 1.78
CA GLY A 74 2.30 18.52 1.23
C GLY A 74 3.37 17.52 0.82
N GLY A 75 3.02 16.25 0.67
CA GLY A 75 3.94 15.20 0.25
C GLY A 75 3.54 14.56 -1.07
N THR A 76 4.19 13.46 -1.39
CA THR A 76 3.90 12.63 -2.55
C THR A 76 3.97 11.15 -2.17
N VAL A 77 3.50 10.26 -3.05
CA VAL A 77 3.58 8.81 -2.81
C VAL A 77 5.03 8.31 -2.68
N GLU A 78 6.00 9.06 -3.18
CA GLU A 78 7.42 8.76 -2.99
C GLU A 78 7.85 8.78 -1.52
N HIS A 79 7.07 9.40 -0.66
CA HIS A 79 7.34 9.50 0.78
C HIS A 79 6.80 8.31 1.59
N VAL A 80 6.14 7.36 0.94
CA VAL A 80 5.65 6.15 1.60
C VAL A 80 6.83 5.32 2.10
N CYS A 81 6.81 4.99 3.38
CA CYS A 81 7.86 4.20 4.02
C CYS A 81 7.48 2.73 4.13
N LYS A 82 6.25 2.44 4.53
CA LYS A 82 5.80 1.06 4.75
C LYS A 82 4.33 0.90 4.38
N VAL A 83 4.02 -0.23 3.77
CA VAL A 83 2.67 -0.66 3.44
C VAL A 83 2.39 -1.96 4.17
N THR A 84 1.41 -1.96 5.06
CA THR A 84 0.89 -3.17 5.67
C THR A 84 -0.45 -3.50 5.01
N THR A 85 -0.56 -4.71 4.46
CA THR A 85 -1.72 -5.15 3.71
C THR A 85 -2.44 -6.25 4.47
N TYR A 86 -3.73 -6.03 4.75
CA TYR A 86 -4.60 -7.02 5.37
C TYR A 86 -5.55 -7.57 4.32
N LEU A 87 -5.55 -8.89 4.15
CA LEU A 87 -6.39 -9.60 3.19
C LEU A 87 -7.21 -10.67 3.91
N LEU A 88 -8.35 -11.03 3.34
CA LEU A 88 -9.18 -12.14 3.84
C LEU A 88 -8.89 -13.45 3.11
N ASP A 89 -8.37 -13.40 1.88
CA ASP A 89 -8.13 -14.58 1.04
C ASP A 89 -6.78 -14.47 0.36
N ARG A 90 -5.96 -15.52 0.44
CA ARG A 90 -4.68 -15.58 -0.27
C ARG A 90 -4.83 -15.44 -1.78
N ALA A 91 -5.96 -15.86 -2.34
CA ALA A 91 -6.21 -15.72 -3.77
C ALA A 91 -6.22 -14.26 -4.24
N ASP A 92 -6.50 -13.33 -3.34
CA ASP A 92 -6.51 -11.90 -3.64
C ASP A 92 -5.12 -11.26 -3.57
N ARG A 93 -4.12 -11.96 -3.04
CA ARG A 93 -2.78 -11.40 -2.82
C ARG A 93 -2.15 -10.87 -4.11
N GLU A 94 -2.12 -11.67 -5.15
CA GLU A 94 -1.48 -11.27 -6.42
C GLU A 94 -2.18 -10.08 -7.08
N PRO A 95 -3.50 -10.10 -7.32
CA PRO A 95 -4.15 -8.95 -7.94
C PRO A 95 -4.08 -7.68 -7.09
N VAL A 96 -4.15 -7.79 -5.76
CA VAL A 96 -4.01 -6.63 -4.87
C VAL A 96 -2.59 -6.07 -4.93
N TYR A 97 -1.57 -6.92 -4.81
CA TYR A 97 -0.18 -6.45 -4.83
C TYR A 97 0.21 -5.88 -6.18
N ASN A 98 -0.28 -6.44 -7.29
CA ASN A 98 -0.06 -5.87 -8.62
C ASN A 98 -0.68 -4.47 -8.73
N THR A 99 -1.84 -4.26 -8.13
CA THR A 99 -2.49 -2.94 -8.08
C THR A 99 -1.65 -1.95 -7.29
N VAL A 100 -1.21 -2.33 -6.09
CA VAL A 100 -0.33 -1.48 -5.26
C VAL A 100 0.97 -1.15 -6.00
N ALA A 101 1.56 -2.15 -6.65
CA ALA A 101 2.81 -1.97 -7.40
C ALA A 101 2.70 -0.92 -8.51
N ARG A 102 1.56 -0.88 -9.20
CA ARG A 102 1.32 0.14 -10.23
C ARG A 102 1.28 1.55 -9.66
N HIS A 103 0.63 1.73 -8.53
CA HIS A 103 0.51 3.04 -7.87
C HIS A 103 1.81 3.50 -7.20
N LEU A 104 2.61 2.56 -6.71
CA LEU A 104 3.85 2.84 -5.98
C LEU A 104 5.10 2.47 -6.77
N LYS A 105 5.03 2.49 -8.10
CA LYS A 105 6.16 2.16 -8.95
C LYS A 105 7.36 3.05 -8.64
N GLY A 106 8.51 2.43 -8.40
CA GLY A 106 9.75 3.16 -8.10
C GLY A 106 9.90 3.64 -6.67
N VAL A 107 8.87 3.50 -5.82
CA VAL A 107 8.92 3.95 -4.42
C VAL A 107 9.75 3.02 -3.55
N ALA A 108 9.63 1.72 -3.75
CA ALA A 108 10.32 0.67 -2.98
C ALA A 108 10.09 0.79 -1.46
N PRO A 109 8.83 0.76 -1.00
CA PRO A 109 8.54 0.77 0.43
C PRO A 109 8.84 -0.58 1.08
N CYS A 110 8.91 -0.60 2.42
CA CYS A 110 8.81 -1.86 3.15
C CYS A 110 7.39 -2.40 3.05
N GLY A 111 7.22 -3.71 3.25
CA GLY A 111 5.90 -4.30 3.21
C GLY A 111 5.73 -5.43 4.23
N THR A 112 4.51 -5.57 4.72
CA THR A 112 4.06 -6.72 5.49
C THR A 112 2.68 -7.08 4.99
N GLY A 113 2.44 -8.35 4.71
CA GLY A 113 1.14 -8.83 4.28
C GLY A 113 0.62 -9.89 5.23
N LEU A 114 -0.67 -9.82 5.56
CA LEU A 114 -1.33 -10.77 6.47
C LEU A 114 -2.64 -11.23 5.86
N ILE A 115 -2.96 -12.50 6.11
CA ILE A 115 -4.29 -13.03 5.87
C ILE A 115 -4.98 -13.08 7.23
N ILE A 116 -6.12 -12.40 7.37
CA ILE A 116 -6.85 -12.25 8.63
C ILE A 116 -8.26 -12.79 8.50
N SER A 117 -8.94 -12.96 9.64
CA SER A 117 -10.27 -13.58 9.66
C SER A 117 -11.40 -12.65 9.22
N GLY A 118 -11.20 -11.34 9.27
CA GLY A 118 -12.23 -10.38 8.85
C GLY A 118 -11.79 -8.94 9.02
N LEU A 119 -12.51 -8.05 8.38
CA LEU A 119 -12.35 -6.60 8.49
C LEU A 119 -13.60 -5.99 9.12
N ALA A 120 -13.57 -4.68 9.37
CA ALA A 120 -14.63 -4.01 10.12
C ALA A 120 -16.01 -4.10 9.47
N MET A 121 -16.07 -4.14 8.14
CA MET A 121 -17.33 -4.23 7.39
C MET A 121 -17.32 -5.43 6.45
N ALA A 122 -18.49 -6.02 6.25
CA ALA A 122 -18.64 -7.30 5.55
C ALA A 122 -18.14 -7.30 4.10
N ASP A 123 -18.27 -6.18 3.38
CA ASP A 123 -17.86 -6.10 1.98
C ASP A 123 -16.37 -5.76 1.80
N MET A 124 -15.65 -5.43 2.85
CA MET A 124 -14.23 -5.14 2.80
C MET A 124 -13.43 -6.42 2.63
N LEU A 125 -12.63 -6.48 1.56
CA LEU A 125 -11.76 -7.62 1.24
C LEU A 125 -10.28 -7.31 1.48
N VAL A 126 -9.94 -6.03 1.58
CA VAL A 126 -8.58 -5.55 1.80
C VAL A 126 -8.59 -4.26 2.58
N GLU A 127 -7.57 -4.08 3.40
CA GLU A 127 -7.29 -2.81 4.08
C GLU A 127 -5.80 -2.59 4.13
N PHE A 128 -5.39 -1.33 4.04
CA PHE A 128 -3.99 -0.93 4.12
C PHE A 128 -3.76 -0.02 5.31
N ASP A 129 -2.63 -0.27 5.98
CA ASP A 129 -2.08 0.60 6.99
C ASP A 129 -0.73 1.10 6.46
N ILE A 130 -0.61 2.40 6.21
CA ILE A 130 0.51 2.94 5.45
C ILE A 130 1.22 4.02 6.28
N ASP A 131 2.53 3.84 6.42
CA ASP A 131 3.40 4.78 7.12
C ASP A 131 4.06 5.72 6.13
N VAL A 132 3.92 7.01 6.36
CA VAL A 132 4.45 8.07 5.50
C VAL A 132 5.24 9.05 6.35
N VAL A 133 6.41 9.46 5.84
CA VAL A 133 7.20 10.55 6.41
C VAL A 133 7.48 11.55 5.31
N ILE A 134 7.04 12.77 5.50
CA ILE A 134 7.27 13.86 4.55
C ILE A 134 8.55 14.57 4.94
N PRO A 135 9.56 14.66 4.05
CA PRO A 135 10.81 15.35 4.36
C PRO A 135 10.57 16.80 4.81
N ALA A 136 11.38 17.20 5.77
CA ALA A 136 11.28 18.56 6.33
C ALA A 136 11.67 19.63 5.31
#